data_2cc2caf2dfbfacb5ecb22b0c54fc3eb6
#
_entry.id   2cc2caf2dfbfacb5ecb22b0c54fc3eb6
#
_cell.length_a   1.000
_cell.length_b   1.000
_cell.length_c   1.000
_cell.angle_alpha   90.00
_cell.angle_beta   90.00
_cell.angle_gamma   90.00
#
_symmetry.space_group_name_H-M   'P 1'
#
loop_
_entity.id
_entity.type
_entity.pdbx_description
1 polymer ?
#
loop_
_entity_poly.entity_id
_entity_poly.type
_entity_poly.pdbx_seq_one_letter_code
_entity_poly.pdbx_strand_id
1 'polypeptide(L)'
;MSNRPYILAETTWQTTKGNDYEVAILPWGATEAHNYHLPYSTDVIQCDYIAAESARLAWEKKSKVIVLPTVPFGVNTGQLDIKFDINMNPSTQAAVLCDIVDSLSSEQRLHQADVHVVVLDHQCAHLSQGRIRAAPIQPFAYMS
;
A
#
# COMPACT_ATOMS: atom_id res chain seq x y z
N MET A 1 -18.20 -16.73 3.62
CA MET A 1 -17.59 -15.38 3.53
C MET A 1 -17.72 -14.95 2.09
N SER A 2 -18.22 -13.73 1.85
CA SER A 2 -18.28 -13.15 0.50
C SER A 2 -16.83 -12.95 0.02
N ASN A 3 -16.41 -13.71 -0.99
CA ASN A 3 -15.08 -13.58 -1.55
C ASN A 3 -15.00 -12.28 -2.35
N ARG A 4 -14.27 -11.28 -1.85
CA ARG A 4 -14.02 -10.01 -2.54
C ARG A 4 -12.73 -10.15 -3.36
N PRO A 5 -12.81 -10.45 -4.67
CA PRO A 5 -11.63 -10.78 -5.47
C PRO A 5 -10.67 -9.58 -5.65
N TYR A 6 -11.11 -8.39 -5.28
CA TYR A 6 -10.32 -7.16 -5.27
C TYR A 6 -9.61 -6.88 -3.92
N ILE A 7 -9.73 -7.76 -2.91
CA ILE A 7 -9.01 -7.65 -1.63
C ILE A 7 -8.00 -8.79 -1.55
N LEU A 8 -6.71 -8.50 -1.66
CA LEU A 8 -5.66 -9.51 -1.70
C LEU A 8 -5.66 -10.39 -0.43
N ALA A 9 -5.88 -9.80 0.73
CA ALA A 9 -5.95 -10.51 2.01
C ALA A 9 -7.09 -11.55 2.10
N GLU A 10 -8.09 -11.48 1.22
CA GLU A 10 -9.23 -12.39 1.16
C GLU A 10 -9.19 -13.33 -0.05
N THR A 11 -8.25 -13.15 -0.94
CA THR A 11 -8.10 -13.96 -2.15
C THR A 11 -7.09 -15.09 -1.96
N THR A 12 -7.01 -15.95 -2.96
CA THR A 12 -6.01 -17.01 -3.06
C THR A 12 -5.19 -16.82 -4.33
N TRP A 13 -4.02 -17.47 -4.39
CA TRP A 13 -3.21 -17.47 -5.60
C TRP A 13 -3.96 -18.00 -6.84
N GLN A 14 -4.84 -18.99 -6.65
CA GLN A 14 -5.69 -19.48 -7.75
C GLN A 14 -6.60 -18.37 -8.31
N THR A 15 -7.15 -17.53 -7.43
CA THR A 15 -8.00 -16.40 -7.83
C THR A 15 -7.17 -15.32 -8.51
N THR A 16 -6.03 -14.94 -7.95
CA THR A 16 -5.19 -13.87 -8.49
C THR A 16 -4.55 -14.28 -9.82
N LYS A 17 -4.13 -15.54 -9.98
CA LYS A 17 -3.58 -16.05 -11.22
C LYS A 17 -4.56 -16.01 -12.41
N GLY A 18 -5.86 -16.08 -12.12
CA GLY A 18 -6.92 -16.07 -13.13
C GLY A 18 -7.44 -14.68 -13.50
N ASN A 19 -6.94 -13.63 -12.85
CA ASN A 19 -7.37 -12.25 -13.07
C ASN A 19 -6.18 -11.36 -13.42
N ASP A 20 -6.37 -10.51 -14.42
CA ASP A 20 -5.41 -9.46 -14.70
C ASP A 20 -5.76 -8.23 -13.85
N TYR A 21 -4.78 -7.69 -13.14
CA TYR A 21 -4.93 -6.46 -12.37
C TYR A 21 -4.10 -5.35 -13.00
N GLU A 22 -4.68 -4.13 -13.08
CA GLU A 22 -4.06 -2.96 -13.69
C GLU A 22 -3.67 -1.91 -12.64
N VAL A 23 -4.35 -1.95 -11.47
CA VAL A 23 -4.11 -1.02 -10.37
C VAL A 23 -3.99 -1.79 -9.07
N ALA A 24 -2.91 -1.57 -8.35
CA ALA A 24 -2.73 -2.02 -6.97
C ALA A 24 -2.88 -0.82 -6.02
N ILE A 25 -3.80 -0.89 -5.08
CA ILE A 25 -3.98 0.10 -4.03
C ILE A 25 -3.22 -0.39 -2.81
N LEU A 26 -2.25 0.40 -2.33
CA LEU A 26 -1.50 0.14 -1.11
C LEU A 26 -2.01 1.08 -0.01
N PRO A 27 -2.83 0.59 0.94
CA PRO A 27 -3.21 1.38 2.09
C PRO A 27 -2.01 1.52 3.03
N TRP A 28 -1.74 2.75 3.50
CA TRP A 28 -0.63 3.03 4.39
C TRP A 28 -1.14 3.82 5.59
N GLY A 29 -1.22 3.17 6.72
CA GLY A 29 -1.66 3.75 7.98
C GLY A 29 -0.47 4.07 8.89
N ALA A 30 -0.81 4.34 10.15
CA ALA A 30 0.14 4.49 11.24
C ALA A 30 -0.40 3.80 12.49
N THR A 31 0.51 3.49 13.42
CA THR A 31 0.17 3.07 14.78
C THR A 31 0.61 4.16 15.72
N GLU A 32 -0.30 5.08 16.01
CA GLU A 32 -0.04 6.30 16.77
C GLU A 32 -1.22 6.67 17.69
N ALA A 33 -0.95 7.53 18.67
CA ALA A 33 -1.97 7.97 19.60
C ALA A 33 -2.91 8.99 18.97
N HIS A 34 -4.23 8.75 19.05
CA HIS A 34 -5.29 9.64 18.60
C HIS A 34 -6.06 10.21 19.78
N ASN A 35 -5.36 11.01 20.60
CA ASN A 35 -5.91 11.52 21.85
C ASN A 35 -6.33 10.36 22.79
N TYR A 36 -7.27 10.57 23.71
CA TYR A 36 -7.70 9.59 24.70
C TYR A 36 -8.87 8.71 24.28
N HIS A 37 -9.49 8.97 23.14
CA HIS A 37 -10.78 8.38 22.78
C HIS A 37 -10.78 7.53 21.50
N LEU A 38 -9.73 7.59 20.68
CA LEU A 38 -9.61 6.76 19.48
C LEU A 38 -8.48 5.72 19.64
N PRO A 39 -8.60 4.56 18.99
CA PRO A 39 -7.58 3.53 19.09
C PRO A 39 -6.31 3.90 18.31
N TYR A 40 -5.18 3.31 18.68
CA TYR A 40 -3.88 3.48 17.99
C TYR A 40 -3.93 3.09 16.51
N SER A 41 -4.82 2.20 16.13
CA SER A 41 -4.98 1.73 14.74
C SER A 41 -5.98 2.55 13.91
N THR A 42 -6.35 3.75 14.36
CA THR A 42 -7.36 4.59 13.66
C THR A 42 -7.01 4.78 12.19
N ASP A 43 -5.76 5.14 11.88
CA ASP A 43 -5.33 5.37 10.49
C ASP A 43 -5.34 4.10 9.66
N VAL A 44 -4.92 2.98 10.26
CA VAL A 44 -4.96 1.66 9.62
C VAL A 44 -6.39 1.30 9.24
N ILE A 45 -7.34 1.49 10.18
CA ILE A 45 -8.76 1.19 9.97
C ILE A 45 -9.35 2.09 8.87
N GLN A 46 -9.01 3.38 8.89
CA GLN A 46 -9.49 4.32 7.88
C GLN A 46 -8.94 4.01 6.48
N CYS A 47 -7.63 3.81 6.36
CA CYS A 47 -6.99 3.50 5.09
C CYS A 47 -7.52 2.19 4.49
N ASP A 48 -7.65 1.16 5.33
CA ASP A 48 -8.19 -0.14 4.91
C ASP A 48 -9.63 -0.01 4.41
N TYR A 49 -10.48 0.69 5.16
CA TYR A 49 -11.88 0.90 4.78
C TYR A 49 -12.02 1.71 3.48
N ILE A 50 -11.28 2.83 3.37
CA ILE A 50 -11.34 3.70 2.17
C ILE A 50 -10.84 2.94 0.94
N ALA A 51 -9.73 2.17 1.07
CA ALA A 51 -9.20 1.37 -0.01
C ALA A 51 -10.19 0.29 -0.47
N ALA A 52 -10.77 -0.43 0.49
CA ALA A 52 -11.73 -1.49 0.20
C ALA A 52 -12.99 -0.96 -0.51
N GLU A 53 -13.55 0.17 -0.05
CA GLU A 53 -14.72 0.79 -0.67
C GLU A 53 -14.41 1.40 -2.03
N SER A 54 -13.24 2.04 -2.19
CA SER A 54 -12.79 2.55 -3.47
C SER A 54 -12.64 1.42 -4.50
N ALA A 55 -12.03 0.31 -4.09
CA ALA A 55 -11.88 -0.86 -4.94
C ALA A 55 -13.24 -1.51 -5.28
N ARG A 56 -14.18 -1.57 -4.33
CA ARG A 56 -15.54 -2.07 -4.59
C ARG A 56 -16.23 -1.26 -5.69
N LEU A 57 -16.20 0.06 -5.57
CA LEU A 57 -16.81 0.97 -6.56
C LEU A 57 -16.14 0.88 -7.93
N ALA A 58 -14.82 0.71 -7.97
CA ALA A 58 -14.07 0.52 -9.20
C ALA A 58 -14.38 -0.84 -9.85
N TRP A 59 -14.45 -1.89 -9.04
CA TRP A 59 -14.77 -3.25 -9.48
C TRP A 59 -16.17 -3.35 -10.10
N GLU A 60 -17.16 -2.68 -9.52
CA GLU A 60 -18.52 -2.58 -10.08
C GLU A 60 -18.52 -1.94 -11.48
N LYS A 61 -17.55 -1.06 -11.76
CA LYS A 61 -17.30 -0.46 -13.06
C LYS A 61 -16.39 -1.30 -13.97
N LYS A 62 -16.10 -2.55 -13.57
CA LYS A 62 -15.23 -3.50 -14.27
C LYS A 62 -13.76 -3.06 -14.36
N SER A 63 -13.31 -2.20 -13.45
CA SER A 63 -11.90 -1.85 -13.34
C SER A 63 -11.12 -3.00 -12.69
N LYS A 64 -9.91 -3.25 -13.16
CA LYS A 64 -9.04 -4.33 -12.72
C LYS A 64 -8.16 -3.86 -11.56
N VAL A 65 -8.74 -3.77 -10.38
CA VAL A 65 -8.09 -3.22 -9.17
C VAL A 65 -7.92 -4.28 -8.11
N ILE A 66 -6.82 -4.21 -7.35
CA ILE A 66 -6.58 -5.03 -6.16
C ILE A 66 -6.10 -4.16 -5.00
N VAL A 67 -6.60 -4.43 -3.79
CA VAL A 67 -6.13 -3.79 -2.55
C VAL A 67 -5.11 -4.71 -1.90
N LEU A 68 -3.92 -4.18 -1.66
CA LEU A 68 -2.84 -4.85 -0.94
C LEU A 68 -3.10 -4.82 0.57
N PRO A 69 -2.44 -5.68 1.36
CA PRO A 69 -2.49 -5.56 2.82
C PRO A 69 -2.02 -4.20 3.30
N THR A 70 -2.74 -3.62 4.27
CA THR A 70 -2.43 -2.31 4.83
C THR A 70 -1.09 -2.33 5.57
N VAL A 71 -0.21 -1.36 5.30
CA VAL A 71 1.01 -1.15 6.07
C VAL A 71 0.64 -0.37 7.35
N PRO A 72 0.86 -0.95 8.55
CA PRO A 72 0.36 -0.37 9.80
C PRO A 72 1.32 0.61 10.48
N PHE A 73 2.48 0.92 9.89
CA PHE A 73 3.52 1.74 10.49
C PHE A 73 3.90 2.88 9.55
N GLY A 74 3.91 4.10 10.09
CA GLY A 74 4.22 5.33 9.36
C GLY A 74 5.29 6.18 10.05
N VAL A 75 5.53 7.38 9.52
CA VAL A 75 6.47 8.36 10.08
C VAL A 75 5.73 9.20 11.12
N ASN A 76 5.99 8.96 12.42
CA ASN A 76 5.32 9.57 13.57
C ASN A 76 6.31 10.34 14.45
N THR A 77 7.19 11.13 13.85
CA THR A 77 8.28 11.83 14.57
C THR A 77 7.80 12.85 15.61
N GLY A 78 6.55 13.27 15.54
CA GLY A 78 5.95 14.21 16.47
C GLY A 78 5.42 13.60 17.79
N GLN A 79 5.44 12.27 17.93
CA GLN A 79 4.82 11.54 19.05
C GLN A 79 5.77 10.53 19.71
N LEU A 80 7.08 10.71 19.60
CA LEU A 80 8.09 9.75 20.07
C LEU A 80 8.10 9.57 21.60
N ASP A 81 7.50 10.46 22.36
CA ASP A 81 7.33 10.41 23.81
C ASP A 81 6.06 9.71 24.27
N ILE A 82 5.19 9.34 23.33
CA ILE A 82 3.94 8.63 23.63
C ILE A 82 4.18 7.13 23.66
N LYS A 83 3.70 6.49 24.72
CA LYS A 83 3.85 5.05 24.93
C LYS A 83 3.15 4.25 23.82
N PHE A 84 3.87 3.28 23.24
CA PHE A 84 3.41 2.42 22.14
C PHE A 84 3.18 3.13 20.79
N ASP A 85 3.56 4.38 20.68
CA ASP A 85 3.67 5.00 19.37
C ASP A 85 4.81 4.35 18.57
N ILE A 86 4.54 3.98 17.32
CA ILE A 86 5.53 3.28 16.50
C ILE A 86 5.92 4.18 15.34
N ASN A 87 7.15 4.69 15.40
CA ASN A 87 7.70 5.50 14.34
C ASN A 87 8.51 4.66 13.34
N MET A 88 8.26 4.83 12.07
CA MET A 88 9.11 4.39 10.98
C MET A 88 9.95 5.58 10.48
N ASN A 89 11.26 5.40 10.33
CA ASN A 89 12.08 6.46 9.72
C ASN A 89 11.69 6.68 8.25
N PRO A 90 11.74 7.91 7.73
CA PRO A 90 11.40 8.20 6.32
C PRO A 90 12.20 7.36 5.32
N SER A 91 13.47 7.09 5.59
CA SER A 91 14.32 6.23 4.75
C SER A 91 13.84 4.77 4.75
N THR A 92 13.37 4.27 5.89
CA THR A 92 12.80 2.92 6.00
C THR A 92 11.47 2.84 5.25
N GLN A 93 10.61 3.85 5.41
CA GLN A 93 9.35 3.93 4.67
C GLN A 93 9.59 3.92 3.16
N ALA A 94 10.55 4.71 2.68
CA ALA A 94 10.92 4.73 1.27
C ALA A 94 11.47 3.38 0.79
N ALA A 95 12.31 2.72 1.58
CA ALA A 95 12.85 1.40 1.25
C ALA A 95 11.73 0.34 1.14
N VAL A 96 10.83 0.30 2.13
CA VAL A 96 9.68 -0.64 2.11
C VAL A 96 8.78 -0.39 0.89
N LEU A 97 8.52 0.88 0.55
CA LEU A 97 7.73 1.23 -0.63
C LEU A 97 8.41 0.78 -1.92
N CYS A 98 9.72 1.01 -2.05
CA CYS A 98 10.50 0.56 -3.21
C CYS A 98 10.43 -0.97 -3.35
N ASP A 99 10.67 -1.72 -2.28
CA ASP A 99 10.64 -3.18 -2.31
C ASP A 99 9.26 -3.74 -2.72
N ILE A 100 8.17 -3.12 -2.24
CA ILE A 100 6.81 -3.49 -2.63
C ILE A 100 6.59 -3.21 -4.13
N VAL A 101 6.95 -2.02 -4.60
CA VAL A 101 6.78 -1.62 -6.01
C VAL A 101 7.62 -2.50 -6.92
N ASP A 102 8.87 -2.78 -6.56
CA ASP A 102 9.77 -3.63 -7.34
C ASP A 102 9.25 -5.07 -7.42
N SER A 103 8.70 -5.59 -6.34
CA SER A 103 8.08 -6.93 -6.31
C SER A 103 6.90 -7.01 -7.28
N LEU A 104 6.01 -6.03 -7.25
CA LEU A 104 4.86 -5.96 -8.16
C LEU A 104 5.29 -5.79 -9.62
N SER A 105 6.32 -4.98 -9.88
CA SER A 105 6.85 -4.74 -11.22
C SER A 105 7.56 -5.95 -11.81
N SER A 106 8.21 -6.78 -10.99
CA SER A 106 8.94 -7.98 -11.45
C SER A 106 7.98 -9.09 -11.91
N GLU A 107 6.83 -9.23 -11.26
CA GLU A 107 5.80 -10.19 -11.69
C GLU A 107 5.18 -9.81 -13.04
N GLN A 108 5.09 -8.51 -13.32
CA GLN A 108 4.51 -7.99 -14.57
C GLN A 108 5.39 -8.16 -15.80
N ARG A 109 6.71 -8.21 -15.64
CA ARG A 109 7.62 -8.54 -16.77
C ARG A 109 7.30 -9.87 -17.44
N LEU A 110 6.56 -10.75 -16.73
CA LEU A 110 6.10 -12.03 -17.24
C LEU A 110 4.75 -11.95 -17.98
N HIS A 111 3.95 -10.87 -17.78
CA HIS A 111 2.57 -10.77 -18.27
C HIS A 111 2.25 -9.53 -19.12
N GLN A 112 3.24 -8.71 -19.50
CA GLN A 112 3.09 -7.56 -20.43
C GLN A 112 2.10 -6.45 -20.03
N ALA A 113 1.64 -6.38 -18.79
CA ALA A 113 0.76 -5.29 -18.31
C ALA A 113 1.48 -4.38 -17.32
N ASP A 114 1.38 -3.05 -17.47
CA ASP A 114 1.85 -2.08 -16.48
C ASP A 114 0.81 -2.00 -15.35
N VAL A 115 1.15 -2.38 -14.10
CA VAL A 115 0.29 -2.12 -12.94
C VAL A 115 0.66 -0.78 -12.31
N HIS A 116 -0.34 0.05 -12.11
CA HIS A 116 -0.19 1.32 -11.42
C HIS A 116 -0.34 1.10 -9.90
N VAL A 117 0.66 1.50 -9.11
CA VAL A 117 0.56 1.48 -7.65
C VAL A 117 0.03 2.83 -7.17
N VAL A 118 -1.07 2.80 -6.43
CA VAL A 118 -1.66 3.98 -5.76
C VAL A 118 -1.48 3.82 -4.27
N VAL A 119 -0.72 4.73 -3.64
CA VAL A 119 -0.55 4.75 -2.19
C VAL A 119 -1.63 5.63 -1.58
N LEU A 120 -2.42 5.10 -0.66
CA LEU A 120 -3.36 5.84 0.17
C LEU A 120 -2.73 6.03 1.54
N ASP A 121 -2.18 7.22 1.79
CA ASP A 121 -1.59 7.59 3.06
C ASP A 121 -2.58 8.42 3.89
N HIS A 122 -2.66 8.15 5.19
CA HIS A 122 -3.52 8.86 6.14
C HIS A 122 -3.16 10.35 6.27
N GLN A 123 -1.89 10.72 6.06
CA GLN A 123 -1.40 12.10 6.14
C GLN A 123 -1.63 12.89 4.85
N CYS A 124 -1.90 12.23 3.74
CA CYS A 124 -2.11 12.85 2.44
C CYS A 124 -3.55 12.67 1.97
N ALA A 125 -4.43 13.59 2.35
CA ALA A 125 -5.74 13.76 1.71
C ALA A 125 -5.60 14.22 0.23
N HIS A 126 -4.40 14.23 -0.32
CA HIS A 126 -4.08 14.54 -1.70
C HIS A 126 -3.70 13.26 -2.44
N LEU A 127 -4.55 12.87 -3.37
CA LEU A 127 -4.26 11.86 -4.40
C LEU A 127 -3.02 12.30 -5.18
N SER A 128 -1.85 11.81 -4.82
CA SER A 128 -0.68 11.91 -5.68
C SER A 128 -0.79 10.85 -6.77
N GLN A 129 -1.37 11.21 -7.91
CA GLN A 129 -1.25 10.44 -9.14
C GLN A 129 0.19 10.60 -9.66
N GLY A 130 1.10 9.81 -9.14
CA GLY A 130 2.47 9.70 -9.61
C GLY A 130 2.63 8.42 -10.42
N ARG A 131 2.86 8.53 -11.72
CA ARG A 131 3.52 7.45 -12.48
C ARG A 131 4.93 7.33 -11.91
N ILE A 132 5.17 6.40 -11.01
CA ILE A 132 6.53 6.02 -10.63
C ILE A 132 7.05 5.14 -11.76
N ARG A 133 7.73 5.74 -12.72
CA ARG A 133 8.63 4.99 -13.60
C ARG A 133 9.80 4.59 -12.74
N ALA A 134 9.98 3.31 -12.49
CA ALA A 134 11.21 2.78 -11.94
C ALA A 134 12.37 3.20 -12.86
N ALA A 135 13.18 4.15 -12.41
CA ALA A 135 14.48 4.38 -13.04
C ALA A 135 15.36 3.16 -12.73
N PRO A 136 16.18 2.68 -13.67
CA PRO A 136 17.07 1.54 -13.40
C PRO A 136 18.01 1.93 -12.27
N ILE A 137 17.92 1.20 -11.14
CA ILE A 137 18.82 1.34 -10.00
C ILE A 137 20.19 0.89 -10.49
N GLN A 138 21.15 1.83 -10.56
CA GLN A 138 22.56 1.49 -10.75
C GLN A 138 23.02 0.72 -9.50
N PRO A 139 23.71 -0.42 -9.64
CA PRO A 139 24.22 -1.14 -8.50
C PRO A 139 25.24 -0.26 -7.77
N PHE A 140 25.01 -0.04 -6.47
CA PHE A 140 26.01 0.57 -5.60
C PHE A 140 27.28 -0.29 -5.64
N ALA A 141 28.35 0.21 -6.26
CA ALA A 141 29.66 -0.38 -6.15
C ALA A 141 30.13 -0.22 -4.71
N TYR A 142 30.26 -1.34 -4.00
CA TYR A 142 31.01 -1.39 -2.75
C TYR A 142 32.46 -1.04 -3.10
N MET A 143 32.90 0.15 -2.69
CA MET A 143 34.32 0.47 -2.62
C MET A 143 34.92 -0.26 -1.40
N SER A 144 35.75 -1.23 -1.68
CA SER A 144 36.64 -1.90 -0.74
C SER A 144 37.67 -0.93 -0.15
#